data_31821de960527a8efe2e442fb73294a3
#
_entry.id   31821de960527a8efe2e442fb73294a3
#
_cell.length_a   1.000
_cell.length_b   1.000
_cell.length_c   1.000
_cell.angle_alpha   90.00
_cell.angle_beta   90.00
_cell.angle_gamma   90.00
#
_symmetry.space_group_name_H-M   'P 1'
#
loop_
_entity.id
_entity.type
_entity.pdbx_description
1 polymer ?
#
loop_
_entity_poly.entity_id
_entity_poly.type
_entity_poly.pdbx_seq_one_letter_code
_entity_poly.pdbx_strand_id
1 'polypeptide(L)'
;MSKKYIVTLFIISCYCFNVLAQGPIQLHQYPQRFFRYPLDLPPSTAGSFGELRGAHFHSGLDFKTNQTTGYPVHAAYDGYISRLRVQFSGFGHAIYITHPNGYTTVYGHVKTFTPAMEKLIRDEQYKQQSFEVDFKLDPLQMLVCQGDVIAMSGNEGASAGPHLHFEIRDTQTEETINPQLFGLTIPDKVPPTITSIGIYHLDGNPFSEKTPRQFLAVAGSNGSYRLAKPQILNLTGQIGFGLSTTDMTSVSPNHNGIYSCELKVDGKTMYTFAVERFAFDQTHAINAYIDYPELMKTRRWVQKCFILPGSKISLYPQSINRGIIDFNDGEVHDVDYVIKDVAGNTSTLTLKVKSGRAEANAPVLKPAGNLFHYDKVNEFNSDKVKLQIKPGNLYDDLNFTYAVLPRRPGAFSATYAIHNRFTPVHDNYDLWIKPVSSIGKFADKAVIVSTDGALAVGSWDNGYIKAQPHTFGDFFIKIDTVPPTIVPVNIKDGANLAAAKGVYFRMGDNLSGIKTYTGKIDGKWVLMEWDFKTKVLRYSFNADIAPGKHIFELTV
;
A
#
# COMPACT_ATOMS: atom_id res chain seq x y z
N MET A 1 31.17 -21.99 82.85
CA MET A 1 30.38 -22.55 81.74
C MET A 1 29.88 -21.41 80.85
N SER A 2 30.59 -21.14 79.73
CA SER A 2 30.25 -20.05 78.77
C SER A 2 29.39 -20.63 77.62
N LYS A 3 28.15 -20.16 77.50
CA LYS A 3 27.27 -20.52 76.35
C LYS A 3 27.56 -19.58 75.16
N LYS A 4 28.13 -20.15 74.09
CA LYS A 4 28.28 -19.47 72.79
C LYS A 4 26.99 -19.59 72.03
N TYR A 5 26.37 -18.46 71.62
CA TYR A 5 25.26 -18.41 70.68
C TYR A 5 25.83 -18.18 69.28
N ILE A 6 25.56 -19.12 68.37
CA ILE A 6 25.83 -18.96 66.91
C ILE A 6 24.58 -18.33 66.29
N VAL A 7 24.70 -17.12 65.78
CA VAL A 7 23.67 -16.46 64.99
C VAL A 7 24.00 -16.72 63.53
N THR A 8 23.18 -17.54 62.87
CA THR A 8 23.27 -17.79 61.38
C THR A 8 22.50 -16.70 60.67
N LEU A 9 23.21 -15.82 59.98
CA LEU A 9 22.64 -14.75 59.18
C LEU A 9 22.27 -15.32 57.79
N PHE A 10 20.98 -15.44 57.48
CA PHE A 10 20.51 -15.78 56.14
C PHE A 10 20.49 -14.49 55.29
N ILE A 11 21.42 -14.36 54.34
CA ILE A 11 21.41 -13.30 53.33
C ILE A 11 20.54 -13.78 52.18
N ILE A 12 19.30 -13.29 52.12
CA ILE A 12 18.43 -13.45 50.95
C ILE A 12 18.91 -12.48 49.88
N SER A 13 19.66 -12.98 48.90
CA SER A 13 20.01 -12.23 47.70
C SER A 13 18.77 -12.12 46.79
N CYS A 14 18.08 -10.98 46.83
CA CYS A 14 17.08 -10.65 45.83
C CYS A 14 17.76 -10.38 44.47
N TYR A 15 17.82 -11.37 43.62
CA TYR A 15 18.12 -11.13 42.21
C TYR A 15 16.92 -10.37 41.58
N CYS A 16 17.02 -9.05 41.51
CA CYS A 16 16.20 -8.26 40.62
C CYS A 16 16.59 -8.64 39.18
N PHE A 17 15.84 -9.51 38.56
CA PHE A 17 15.88 -9.65 37.09
C PHE A 17 15.41 -8.31 36.52
N ASN A 18 16.33 -7.45 36.13
CA ASN A 18 16.03 -6.38 35.21
C ASN A 18 15.59 -7.04 33.91
N VAL A 19 14.28 -7.17 33.72
CA VAL A 19 13.72 -7.39 32.38
C VAL A 19 14.03 -6.12 31.61
N LEU A 20 15.19 -6.09 30.98
CA LEU A 20 15.46 -5.10 29.93
C LEU A 20 14.33 -5.26 28.93
N ALA A 21 13.46 -4.27 28.82
CA ALA A 21 12.48 -4.21 27.74
C ALA A 21 13.28 -4.38 26.44
N GLN A 22 13.14 -5.52 25.79
CA GLN A 22 13.75 -5.73 24.48
C GLN A 22 13.21 -4.64 23.56
N GLY A 23 14.13 -3.83 23.03
CA GLY A 23 13.81 -2.83 22.03
C GLY A 23 13.06 -3.43 20.84
N PRO A 24 12.61 -2.62 19.90
CA PRO A 24 11.96 -3.10 18.70
C PRO A 24 12.87 -4.08 17.96
N ILE A 25 12.29 -5.09 17.29
CA ILE A 25 13.03 -6.02 16.42
C ILE A 25 13.60 -5.23 15.27
N GLN A 26 14.92 -5.07 15.23
CA GLN A 26 15.61 -4.21 14.28
C GLN A 26 16.87 -4.91 13.79
N LEU A 27 17.03 -5.03 12.46
CA LEU A 27 18.18 -5.69 11.83
C LEU A 27 19.31 -4.71 11.55
N HIS A 28 19.02 -3.41 11.42
CA HIS A 28 19.97 -2.36 11.09
C HIS A 28 20.00 -1.29 12.20
N GLN A 29 21.14 -0.65 12.35
CA GLN A 29 21.26 0.52 13.22
C GLN A 29 21.16 1.79 12.39
N TYR A 30 20.38 2.76 12.86
CA TYR A 30 20.17 4.03 12.19
C TYR A 30 20.69 5.18 13.05
N PRO A 31 21.23 6.25 12.42
CA PRO A 31 21.75 7.41 13.15
C PRO A 31 20.62 8.14 13.89
N GLN A 32 20.77 8.28 15.19
CA GLN A 32 19.81 8.97 16.05
C GLN A 32 20.05 10.47 16.06
N ARG A 33 18.96 11.27 16.10
CA ARG A 33 19.01 12.74 16.21
C ARG A 33 19.73 13.43 15.05
N PHE A 34 19.85 12.76 13.92
CA PHE A 34 20.42 13.32 12.71
C PHE A 34 19.41 14.22 11.99
N PHE A 35 18.20 13.74 11.82
CA PHE A 35 17.12 14.47 11.18
C PHE A 35 16.30 15.27 12.17
N ARG A 36 15.87 16.50 11.80
CA ARG A 36 14.82 17.23 12.49
C ARG A 36 13.43 16.85 11.95
N TYR A 37 12.40 17.14 12.73
CA TYR A 37 11.02 17.07 12.23
C TYR A 37 10.83 18.08 11.08
N PRO A 38 10.11 17.68 10.02
CA PRO A 38 9.91 18.55 8.86
C PRO A 38 8.89 19.68 9.09
N LEU A 39 8.16 19.65 10.21
CA LEU A 39 7.19 20.68 10.63
C LEU A 39 7.54 21.20 12.04
N ASP A 40 7.31 22.47 12.29
CA ASP A 40 7.40 23.09 13.62
C ASP A 40 6.06 22.96 14.37
N LEU A 41 5.47 21.76 14.35
CA LEU A 41 4.27 21.38 15.06
C LEU A 41 4.58 20.26 16.05
N PRO A 42 3.83 20.12 17.14
CA PRO A 42 3.96 18.95 18.02
C PRO A 42 3.80 17.66 17.19
N PRO A 43 4.74 16.69 17.32
CA PRO A 43 4.69 15.48 16.48
C PRO A 43 3.42 14.69 16.71
N SER A 44 2.62 14.55 15.66
CA SER A 44 1.40 13.74 15.64
C SER A 44 1.15 13.27 14.22
N THR A 45 0.71 12.02 14.06
CA THR A 45 0.51 11.41 12.75
C THR A 45 -0.95 11.07 12.46
N ALA A 46 -1.31 11.16 11.19
CA ALA A 46 -2.55 10.65 10.64
C ALA A 46 -2.38 9.21 10.14
N GLY A 47 -1.16 8.81 9.78
CA GLY A 47 -0.78 7.47 9.36
C GLY A 47 0.67 7.15 9.74
N SER A 48 0.93 5.90 10.14
CA SER A 48 2.24 5.39 10.52
C SER A 48 2.95 4.68 9.36
N PHE A 49 4.28 4.52 9.48
CA PHE A 49 5.05 3.70 8.56
C PHE A 49 4.59 2.24 8.61
N GLY A 50 4.44 1.61 7.44
CA GLY A 50 4.00 0.22 7.32
C GLY A 50 2.52 -0.04 7.62
N GLU A 51 1.73 1.00 7.85
CA GLU A 51 0.28 0.88 7.98
C GLU A 51 -0.33 0.20 6.76
N LEU A 52 -1.30 -0.71 7.00
CA LEU A 52 -1.98 -1.44 5.94
C LEU A 52 -2.96 -0.54 5.20
N ARG A 53 -2.75 -0.34 3.90
CA ARG A 53 -3.65 0.40 3.01
C ARG A 53 -4.18 -0.50 1.90
N GLY A 54 -5.19 -0.05 1.17
CA GLY A 54 -5.98 -0.89 0.25
C GLY A 54 -5.20 -1.73 -0.76
N ALA A 55 -3.97 -1.35 -1.12
CA ALA A 55 -3.13 -2.07 -2.07
C ALA A 55 -1.63 -1.95 -1.78
N HIS A 56 -1.22 -1.38 -0.64
CA HIS A 56 0.19 -1.16 -0.33
C HIS A 56 0.42 -0.93 1.16
N PHE A 57 1.67 -1.13 1.61
CA PHE A 57 2.14 -0.64 2.91
C PHE A 57 2.43 0.86 2.81
N HIS A 58 2.07 1.62 3.82
CA HIS A 58 2.39 3.05 3.88
C HIS A 58 3.90 3.27 4.02
N SER A 59 4.47 4.07 3.13
CA SER A 59 5.92 4.21 2.96
C SER A 59 6.56 5.30 3.82
N GLY A 60 5.79 6.00 4.64
CA GLY A 60 6.28 7.12 5.44
C GLY A 60 5.49 7.38 6.71
N LEU A 61 5.63 8.60 7.23
CA LEU A 61 4.80 9.16 8.28
C LEU A 61 3.93 10.27 7.69
N ASP A 62 2.63 10.25 7.95
CA ASP A 62 1.73 11.34 7.59
C ASP A 62 1.61 12.31 8.77
N PHE A 63 2.45 13.34 8.82
CA PHE A 63 2.40 14.36 9.88
C PHE A 63 1.16 15.24 9.76
N LYS A 64 0.41 15.36 10.85
CA LYS A 64 -0.79 16.22 10.90
C LYS A 64 -0.45 17.69 10.75
N THR A 65 -1.30 18.40 10.01
CA THR A 65 -1.24 19.85 9.81
C THR A 65 -2.53 20.54 10.28
N ASN A 66 -3.12 20.05 11.39
CA ASN A 66 -4.34 20.59 11.98
C ASN A 66 -5.50 20.74 10.95
N GLN A 67 -5.58 19.81 10.00
CA GLN A 67 -6.58 19.79 8.90
C GLN A 67 -6.51 21.05 7.98
N THR A 68 -5.39 21.75 7.98
CA THR A 68 -5.18 22.93 7.14
C THR A 68 -3.92 22.77 6.29
N THR A 69 -3.82 23.59 5.22
CA THR A 69 -2.64 23.68 4.36
C THR A 69 -1.87 24.95 4.65
N GLY A 70 -0.58 25.02 4.25
CA GLY A 70 0.21 26.26 4.30
C GLY A 70 1.16 26.36 5.49
N TYR A 71 1.39 25.29 6.25
CA TYR A 71 2.48 25.26 7.23
C TYR A 71 3.83 25.16 6.51
N PRO A 72 4.86 25.89 6.95
CA PRO A 72 6.22 25.76 6.42
C PRO A 72 6.72 24.31 6.57
N VAL A 73 7.25 23.77 5.49
CA VAL A 73 7.92 22.47 5.45
C VAL A 73 9.42 22.72 5.39
N HIS A 74 10.16 22.12 6.30
CA HIS A 74 11.59 22.34 6.47
C HIS A 74 12.41 21.15 6.00
N ALA A 75 13.59 21.40 5.42
CA ALA A 75 14.58 20.40 5.13
C ALA A 75 14.99 19.68 6.44
N ALA A 76 14.88 18.37 6.47
CA ALA A 76 15.17 17.58 7.68
C ALA A 76 16.65 17.55 8.03
N TYR A 77 17.54 17.72 7.05
CA TYR A 77 18.98 17.87 7.21
C TYR A 77 19.62 18.56 6.02
N ASP A 78 20.92 18.90 6.12
CA ASP A 78 21.71 19.45 5.02
C ASP A 78 21.75 18.49 3.84
N GLY A 79 21.74 19.02 2.63
CA GLY A 79 21.77 18.22 1.42
C GLY A 79 21.51 19.03 0.16
N TYR A 80 21.02 18.37 -0.87
CA TYR A 80 20.59 19.02 -2.10
C TYR A 80 19.27 18.45 -2.58
N ILE A 81 18.47 19.28 -3.25
CA ILE A 81 17.26 18.84 -3.92
C ILE A 81 17.67 17.95 -5.08
N SER A 82 17.45 16.64 -4.93
CA SER A 82 17.89 15.65 -5.93
C SER A 82 16.83 15.32 -6.97
N ARG A 83 15.53 15.55 -6.65
CA ARG A 83 14.42 15.27 -7.55
C ARG A 83 13.22 16.14 -7.20
N LEU A 84 12.53 16.64 -8.22
CA LEU A 84 11.24 17.32 -8.10
C LEU A 84 10.20 16.55 -8.91
N ARG A 85 9.01 16.41 -8.35
CA ARG A 85 7.93 15.65 -8.97
C ARG A 85 6.59 16.36 -8.80
N VAL A 86 5.83 16.44 -9.90
CA VAL A 86 4.44 16.87 -9.97
C VAL A 86 3.63 15.81 -10.68
N GLN A 87 2.56 15.34 -10.06
CA GLN A 87 1.69 14.31 -10.62
C GLN A 87 0.25 14.47 -10.14
N PHE A 88 -0.72 13.92 -10.87
CA PHE A 88 -2.14 14.00 -10.50
C PHE A 88 -2.48 13.19 -9.26
N SER A 89 -1.87 12.04 -9.10
CA SER A 89 -2.12 11.07 -8.05
C SER A 89 -0.85 10.82 -7.23
N GLY A 90 -0.80 9.74 -6.43
CA GLY A 90 0.35 9.41 -5.60
C GLY A 90 0.72 10.57 -4.68
N PHE A 91 1.98 10.96 -4.63
CA PHE A 91 2.44 12.07 -3.78
C PHE A 91 1.97 13.46 -4.24
N GLY A 92 1.36 13.60 -5.42
CA GLY A 92 1.03 14.91 -5.96
C GLY A 92 2.28 15.74 -6.24
N HIS A 93 2.52 16.75 -5.42
CA HIS A 93 3.76 17.50 -5.40
C HIS A 93 4.74 16.89 -4.42
N ALA A 94 5.96 16.55 -4.87
CA ALA A 94 6.97 15.93 -4.02
C ALA A 94 8.37 16.50 -4.22
N ILE A 95 9.11 16.61 -3.12
CA ILE A 95 10.51 17.03 -3.06
C ILE A 95 11.33 15.88 -2.51
N TYR A 96 12.48 15.62 -3.12
CA TYR A 96 13.46 14.65 -2.64
C TYR A 96 14.75 15.39 -2.31
N ILE A 97 15.28 15.17 -1.11
CA ILE A 97 16.55 15.74 -0.66
C ILE A 97 17.52 14.59 -0.40
N THR A 98 18.64 14.57 -1.11
CA THR A 98 19.71 13.62 -0.86
C THR A 98 20.71 14.23 0.11
N HIS A 99 21.03 13.47 1.17
CA HIS A 99 21.86 13.88 2.28
C HIS A 99 23.24 13.23 2.23
N PRO A 100 24.28 13.84 2.81
CA PRO A 100 25.65 13.31 2.77
C PRO A 100 25.85 11.99 3.55
N ASN A 101 24.88 11.62 4.40
CA ASN A 101 24.90 10.39 5.19
C ASN A 101 24.35 9.14 4.48
N GLY A 102 24.05 9.22 3.17
CA GLY A 102 23.56 8.09 2.38
C GLY A 102 22.05 7.87 2.44
N TYR A 103 21.29 8.82 3.02
CA TYR A 103 19.83 8.79 3.02
C TYR A 103 19.23 9.89 2.16
N THR A 104 18.00 9.65 1.71
CA THR A 104 17.17 10.63 0.98
C THR A 104 15.86 10.83 1.72
N THR A 105 15.49 12.08 2.00
CA THR A 105 14.16 12.40 2.55
C THR A 105 13.20 12.80 1.43
N VAL A 106 11.92 12.42 1.60
CA VAL A 106 10.84 12.72 0.64
C VAL A 106 9.73 13.46 1.36
N TYR A 107 9.25 14.53 0.74
CA TYR A 107 8.19 15.40 1.25
C TYR A 107 7.06 15.39 0.22
N GLY A 108 5.95 14.74 0.54
CA GLY A 108 4.80 14.57 -0.34
C GLY A 108 3.62 15.46 0.03
N HIS A 109 2.68 15.57 -0.89
CA HIS A 109 1.42 16.33 -0.79
C HIS A 109 1.60 17.83 -0.54
N VAL A 110 2.79 18.39 -0.82
CA VAL A 110 3.04 19.82 -0.60
C VAL A 110 2.17 20.68 -1.53
N LYS A 111 1.78 21.87 -1.05
CA LYS A 111 0.91 22.80 -1.78
C LYS A 111 1.68 23.64 -2.78
N THR A 112 2.79 24.21 -2.33
CA THR A 112 3.65 25.09 -3.13
C THR A 112 5.10 24.75 -2.84
N PHE A 113 5.93 24.95 -3.83
CA PHE A 113 7.39 24.88 -3.72
C PHE A 113 7.98 26.28 -3.44
N THR A 114 9.29 26.36 -3.27
CA THR A 114 9.96 27.67 -3.26
C THR A 114 9.94 28.28 -4.68
N PRO A 115 10.05 29.63 -4.82
CA PRO A 115 10.03 30.27 -6.14
C PRO A 115 11.08 29.72 -7.11
N ALA A 116 12.26 29.33 -6.62
CA ALA A 116 13.29 28.72 -7.44
C ALA A 116 12.90 27.33 -7.97
N MET A 117 12.30 26.49 -7.14
CA MET A 117 11.78 25.18 -7.56
C MET A 117 10.59 25.32 -8.50
N GLU A 118 9.65 26.24 -8.21
CA GLU A 118 8.49 26.52 -9.08
C GLU A 118 8.95 26.88 -10.50
N LYS A 119 10.01 27.68 -10.61
CA LYS A 119 10.58 28.02 -11.92
C LYS A 119 11.11 26.80 -12.65
N LEU A 120 11.89 25.95 -11.99
CA LEU A 120 12.44 24.73 -12.59
C LEU A 120 11.32 23.77 -13.04
N ILE A 121 10.31 23.58 -12.19
CA ILE A 121 9.15 22.74 -12.50
C ILE A 121 8.42 23.29 -13.72
N ARG A 122 8.14 24.58 -13.76
CA ARG A 122 7.44 25.22 -14.87
C ARG A 122 8.24 25.14 -16.16
N ASP A 123 9.55 25.39 -16.12
CA ASP A 123 10.43 25.27 -17.28
C ASP A 123 10.37 23.84 -17.85
N GLU A 124 10.40 22.81 -17.00
CA GLU A 124 10.31 21.43 -17.43
C GLU A 124 8.91 21.05 -17.94
N GLN A 125 7.83 21.55 -17.31
CA GLN A 125 6.45 21.38 -17.78
C GLN A 125 6.23 21.98 -19.18
N TYR A 126 6.76 23.17 -19.44
CA TYR A 126 6.67 23.80 -20.77
C TYR A 126 7.54 23.09 -21.79
N LYS A 127 8.73 22.62 -21.41
CA LYS A 127 9.61 21.82 -22.27
C LYS A 127 8.97 20.50 -22.68
N GLN A 128 8.33 19.79 -21.74
CA GLN A 128 7.65 18.51 -22.00
C GLN A 128 6.21 18.67 -22.52
N GLN A 129 5.64 19.90 -22.46
CA GLN A 129 4.22 20.17 -22.70
C GLN A 129 3.31 19.25 -21.88
N SER A 130 3.62 19.08 -20.60
CA SER A 130 2.93 18.19 -19.68
C SER A 130 2.74 18.85 -18.32
N PHE A 131 1.60 18.60 -17.67
CA PHE A 131 1.43 18.94 -16.25
C PHE A 131 2.30 18.07 -15.36
N GLU A 132 2.30 16.76 -15.63
CA GLU A 132 3.11 15.84 -14.85
C GLU A 132 4.56 15.91 -15.29
N VAL A 133 5.46 16.11 -14.33
CA VAL A 133 6.91 16.07 -14.52
C VAL A 133 7.58 15.37 -13.36
N ASP A 134 8.67 14.68 -13.68
CA ASP A 134 9.48 13.93 -12.73
C ASP A 134 10.93 13.98 -13.21
N PHE A 135 11.76 14.77 -12.57
CA PHE A 135 13.13 15.02 -13.02
C PHE A 135 14.11 15.18 -11.87
N LYS A 136 15.34 14.78 -12.14
CA LYS A 136 16.46 14.88 -11.20
C LYS A 136 17.23 16.18 -11.41
N LEU A 137 17.83 16.68 -10.34
CA LEU A 137 18.74 17.83 -10.33
C LEU A 137 20.17 17.38 -10.03
N ASP A 138 21.14 18.13 -10.53
CA ASP A 138 22.55 17.89 -10.21
C ASP A 138 22.84 18.28 -8.75
N PRO A 139 23.82 17.61 -8.09
CA PRO A 139 24.09 17.80 -6.67
C PRO A 139 24.40 19.25 -6.25
N LEU A 140 24.99 20.06 -7.12
CA LEU A 140 25.34 21.46 -6.84
C LEU A 140 24.29 22.47 -7.31
N GLN A 141 23.20 22.01 -7.93
CA GLN A 141 22.20 22.91 -8.54
C GLN A 141 21.33 23.60 -7.50
N MET A 142 20.96 22.90 -6.42
CA MET A 142 20.11 23.46 -5.37
C MET A 142 20.44 22.85 -4.00
N LEU A 143 21.34 23.50 -3.28
CA LEU A 143 21.72 23.12 -1.92
C LEU A 143 20.69 23.63 -0.92
N VAL A 144 20.52 22.88 0.17
CA VAL A 144 19.67 23.25 1.31
C VAL A 144 20.39 22.93 2.62
N CYS A 145 20.16 23.78 3.63
CA CYS A 145 20.59 23.54 4.99
C CYS A 145 19.44 23.00 5.84
N GLN A 146 19.78 22.28 6.90
CA GLN A 146 18.79 21.83 7.89
C GLN A 146 17.94 23.00 8.40
N GLY A 147 16.64 22.90 8.29
CA GLY A 147 15.70 23.92 8.73
C GLY A 147 15.29 24.93 7.67
N ASP A 148 15.91 24.94 6.50
CA ASP A 148 15.44 25.79 5.39
C ASP A 148 13.99 25.45 5.04
N VAL A 149 13.18 26.48 4.77
CA VAL A 149 11.82 26.31 4.27
C VAL A 149 11.88 25.91 2.79
N ILE A 150 11.43 24.70 2.49
CA ILE A 150 11.48 24.13 1.13
C ILE A 150 10.12 24.12 0.43
N ALA A 151 9.02 24.16 1.21
CA ALA A 151 7.65 24.10 0.68
C ALA A 151 6.65 24.59 1.72
N MET A 152 5.37 24.66 1.30
CA MET A 152 4.22 24.77 2.20
C MET A 152 3.43 23.46 2.18
N SER A 153 2.98 22.98 3.35
CA SER A 153 2.17 21.77 3.49
C SER A 153 0.86 21.90 2.71
N GLY A 154 0.38 20.77 2.19
CA GLY A 154 -0.74 20.78 1.26
C GLY A 154 -1.69 19.60 1.41
N ASN A 155 -2.31 19.27 0.28
CA ASN A 155 -3.24 18.16 0.09
C ASN A 155 -3.22 17.69 -1.37
N GLU A 156 -2.08 17.84 -2.06
CA GLU A 156 -1.98 17.49 -3.48
C GLU A 156 -1.86 15.96 -3.67
N GLY A 157 -2.21 15.47 -4.86
CA GLY A 157 -2.16 14.05 -5.18
C GLY A 157 -3.22 13.20 -4.47
N ALA A 158 -2.93 11.93 -4.20
CA ALA A 158 -3.85 10.93 -3.62
C ALA A 158 -4.01 11.09 -2.09
N SER A 159 -4.19 12.29 -1.61
CA SER A 159 -4.40 12.62 -0.20
C SER A 159 -5.89 12.81 0.12
N ALA A 160 -6.35 12.21 1.22
CA ALA A 160 -7.74 12.35 1.68
C ALA A 160 -7.99 13.63 2.49
N GLY A 161 -6.95 14.31 2.97
CA GLY A 161 -7.04 15.54 3.75
C GLY A 161 -5.66 16.15 4.00
N PRO A 162 -5.58 17.43 4.46
CA PRO A 162 -4.32 18.13 4.65
C PRO A 162 -3.38 17.42 5.63
N HIS A 163 -2.18 17.08 5.19
CA HIS A 163 -1.08 16.52 5.97
C HIS A 163 0.24 16.67 5.21
N LEU A 164 1.36 16.36 5.84
CA LEU A 164 2.64 16.20 5.19
C LEU A 164 3.04 14.73 5.22
N HIS A 165 3.15 14.10 4.06
CA HIS A 165 3.76 12.79 3.92
C HIS A 165 5.27 12.93 3.93
N PHE A 166 5.95 12.19 4.81
CA PHE A 166 7.40 12.26 5.00
C PHE A 166 8.03 10.87 5.00
N GLU A 167 9.08 10.68 4.19
CA GLU A 167 9.85 9.43 4.14
C GLU A 167 11.33 9.66 4.39
N ILE A 168 11.99 8.62 4.89
CA ILE A 168 13.44 8.46 4.82
C ILE A 168 13.70 7.22 3.98
N ARG A 169 14.56 7.36 2.98
CA ARG A 169 14.98 6.28 2.08
C ARG A 169 16.48 6.07 2.16
N ASP A 170 16.90 4.84 1.94
CA ASP A 170 18.26 4.55 1.55
C ASP A 170 18.51 5.12 0.15
N THR A 171 19.55 5.95 -0.02
CA THR A 171 19.80 6.62 -1.31
C THR A 171 20.18 5.64 -2.41
N GLN A 172 20.83 4.53 -2.07
CA GLN A 172 21.33 3.57 -3.04
C GLN A 172 20.27 2.57 -3.47
N THR A 173 19.50 2.03 -2.51
CA THR A 173 18.50 0.98 -2.77
C THR A 173 17.09 1.55 -3.02
N GLU A 174 16.87 2.81 -2.70
CA GLU A 174 15.56 3.49 -2.66
C GLU A 174 14.53 2.84 -1.71
N GLU A 175 14.95 1.87 -0.90
CA GLU A 175 14.07 1.30 0.13
C GLU A 175 13.65 2.36 1.13
N THR A 176 12.36 2.40 1.41
CA THR A 176 11.81 3.27 2.45
C THR A 176 12.03 2.66 3.82
N ILE A 177 12.40 3.49 4.79
CA ILE A 177 12.80 3.09 6.14
C ILE A 177 11.92 3.81 7.15
N ASN A 178 11.51 3.14 8.21
CA ASN A 178 10.68 3.75 9.25
C ASN A 178 11.37 4.97 9.87
N PRO A 179 10.86 6.19 9.67
CA PRO A 179 11.51 7.40 10.16
C PRO A 179 11.63 7.47 11.69
N GLN A 180 10.80 6.75 12.44
CA GLN A 180 10.87 6.70 13.90
C GLN A 180 12.14 5.99 14.39
N LEU A 181 12.74 5.12 13.58
CA LEU A 181 14.01 4.46 13.89
C LEU A 181 15.21 5.41 13.85
N PHE A 182 15.05 6.60 13.26
CA PHE A 182 16.06 7.68 13.28
C PHE A 182 15.88 8.67 14.44
N GLY A 183 14.97 8.37 15.37
CA GLY A 183 14.68 9.24 16.51
C GLY A 183 13.59 10.29 16.25
N LEU A 184 12.88 10.24 15.12
CA LEU A 184 11.69 11.05 14.88
C LEU A 184 10.46 10.42 15.56
N THR A 185 10.51 10.34 16.89
CA THR A 185 9.52 9.62 17.69
C THR A 185 8.21 10.40 17.81
N ILE A 186 7.09 9.68 17.79
CA ILE A 186 5.77 10.21 18.14
C ILE A 186 5.49 9.82 19.60
N PRO A 187 5.02 10.74 20.47
CA PRO A 187 4.71 10.41 21.85
C PRO A 187 3.67 9.29 21.95
N ASP A 188 4.08 8.15 22.53
CA ASP A 188 3.24 6.98 22.62
C ASP A 188 3.50 6.13 23.88
N LYS A 189 2.39 5.72 24.54
CA LYS A 189 2.33 4.80 25.69
C LYS A 189 1.16 3.84 25.56
N VAL A 190 0.55 3.75 24.39
CA VAL A 190 -0.65 2.94 24.14
C VAL A 190 -0.23 1.62 23.49
N PRO A 191 -0.36 0.48 24.17
CA PRO A 191 -0.04 -0.80 23.56
C PRO A 191 -1.02 -1.12 22.40
N PRO A 192 -0.55 -1.85 21.36
CA PRO A 192 -1.41 -2.29 20.26
C PRO A 192 -2.66 -3.04 20.73
N THR A 193 -3.75 -2.87 20.03
CA THR A 193 -5.03 -3.52 20.32
C THR A 193 -5.21 -4.78 19.49
N ILE A 194 -5.54 -5.91 20.13
CA ILE A 194 -5.88 -7.18 19.48
C ILE A 194 -7.39 -7.37 19.52
N THR A 195 -8.02 -7.57 18.37
CA THR A 195 -9.49 -7.72 18.27
C THR A 195 -9.94 -9.16 17.97
N SER A 196 -9.19 -9.88 17.15
CA SER A 196 -9.47 -11.29 16.85
C SER A 196 -8.21 -12.01 16.36
N ILE A 197 -8.26 -13.34 16.42
CA ILE A 197 -7.29 -14.22 15.78
C ILE A 197 -7.95 -15.06 14.69
N GLY A 198 -7.16 -15.44 13.69
CA GLY A 198 -7.53 -16.39 12.65
C GLY A 198 -6.80 -17.73 12.84
N ILE A 199 -7.47 -18.83 12.54
CA ILE A 199 -6.92 -20.17 12.50
C ILE A 199 -7.23 -20.74 11.13
N TYR A 200 -6.21 -21.25 10.43
CA TYR A 200 -6.30 -21.73 9.05
C TYR A 200 -5.79 -23.16 8.97
N HIS A 201 -6.62 -24.06 8.44
CA HIS A 201 -6.24 -25.45 8.15
C HIS A 201 -5.65 -25.49 6.73
N LEU A 202 -4.34 -25.64 6.63
CA LEU A 202 -3.61 -25.59 5.36
C LEU A 202 -3.42 -26.99 4.75
N ASP A 203 -3.00 -27.95 5.53
CA ASP A 203 -2.88 -29.39 5.20
C ASP A 203 -2.23 -29.65 3.83
N GLY A 204 -1.17 -28.87 3.51
CA GLY A 204 -0.45 -28.94 2.24
C GLY A 204 -1.18 -28.38 1.03
N ASN A 205 -2.37 -27.78 1.20
CA ASN A 205 -3.11 -27.13 0.10
C ASN A 205 -2.69 -25.66 -0.06
N PRO A 206 -2.73 -25.13 -1.30
CA PRO A 206 -2.55 -23.70 -1.55
C PRO A 206 -3.58 -22.87 -0.79
N PHE A 207 -3.14 -21.72 -0.29
CA PHE A 207 -4.02 -20.77 0.39
C PHE A 207 -5.00 -20.13 -0.60
N SER A 208 -6.29 -20.21 -0.30
CA SER A 208 -7.35 -19.67 -1.15
C SER A 208 -8.57 -19.23 -0.34
N GLU A 209 -9.59 -18.73 -1.03
CA GLU A 209 -10.90 -18.43 -0.45
C GLU A 209 -11.64 -19.67 0.08
N LYS A 210 -11.18 -20.87 -0.29
CA LYS A 210 -11.71 -22.18 0.15
C LYS A 210 -10.96 -22.76 1.35
N THR A 211 -9.80 -22.21 1.71
CA THR A 211 -9.03 -22.65 2.88
C THR A 211 -9.93 -22.62 4.11
N PRO A 212 -10.15 -23.74 4.82
CA PRO A 212 -10.95 -23.76 6.03
C PRO A 212 -10.36 -22.84 7.09
N ARG A 213 -11.17 -21.96 7.65
CA ARG A 213 -10.71 -20.95 8.60
C ARG A 213 -11.76 -20.64 9.66
N GLN A 214 -11.27 -20.28 10.83
CA GLN A 214 -12.08 -19.85 11.97
C GLN A 214 -11.52 -18.53 12.53
N PHE A 215 -12.39 -17.61 12.91
CA PHE A 215 -12.01 -16.39 13.60
C PHE A 215 -12.55 -16.40 15.01
N LEU A 216 -11.67 -16.15 16.00
CA LEU A 216 -12.02 -16.12 17.41
C LEU A 216 -11.85 -14.70 17.93
N ALA A 217 -12.88 -14.20 18.62
CA ALA A 217 -12.85 -12.90 19.27
C ALA A 217 -11.89 -12.91 20.47
N VAL A 218 -11.21 -11.80 20.66
CA VAL A 218 -10.27 -11.54 21.74
C VAL A 218 -10.84 -10.49 22.68
N ALA A 219 -10.61 -10.64 23.96
CA ALA A 219 -10.96 -9.70 25.02
C ALA A 219 -9.73 -9.34 25.85
N GLY A 220 -9.64 -8.10 26.27
CA GLY A 220 -8.53 -7.58 27.04
C GLY A 220 -8.31 -6.11 26.78
N SER A 221 -7.32 -5.52 27.42
CA SER A 221 -6.91 -4.13 27.27
C SER A 221 -5.50 -3.93 27.82
N ASN A 222 -4.93 -2.76 27.55
CA ASN A 222 -3.64 -2.35 28.13
C ASN A 222 -2.53 -3.41 27.98
N GLY A 223 -2.44 -4.01 26.78
CA GLY A 223 -1.38 -4.96 26.46
C GLY A 223 -1.62 -6.40 26.92
N SER A 224 -2.70 -6.71 27.62
CA SER A 224 -3.00 -8.08 28.08
C SER A 224 -4.31 -8.58 27.49
N TYR A 225 -4.23 -9.65 26.69
CA TYR A 225 -5.35 -10.18 25.92
C TYR A 225 -5.53 -11.67 26.14
N ARG A 226 -6.77 -12.16 25.94
CA ARG A 226 -7.15 -13.58 25.99
C ARG A 226 -8.32 -13.83 25.02
N LEU A 227 -8.61 -15.07 24.74
CA LEU A 227 -9.86 -15.39 24.02
C LEU A 227 -11.06 -14.87 24.81
N ALA A 228 -12.02 -14.25 24.10
CA ALA A 228 -13.26 -13.74 24.69
C ALA A 228 -14.08 -14.89 25.34
N LYS A 229 -14.00 -16.09 24.74
CA LYS A 229 -14.51 -17.34 25.32
C LYS A 229 -13.30 -18.24 25.61
N PRO A 230 -12.87 -18.35 26.87
CA PRO A 230 -11.73 -19.21 27.24
C PRO A 230 -12.02 -20.68 26.86
N GLN A 231 -11.09 -21.28 26.10
CA GLN A 231 -11.16 -22.67 25.67
C GLN A 231 -9.78 -23.19 25.30
N ILE A 232 -9.58 -24.49 25.39
CA ILE A 232 -8.45 -25.17 24.77
C ILE A 232 -8.86 -25.48 23.34
N LEU A 233 -8.04 -25.06 22.38
CA LEU A 233 -8.28 -25.30 20.96
C LEU A 233 -7.80 -26.69 20.57
N ASN A 234 -8.66 -27.52 20.00
CA ASN A 234 -8.25 -28.80 19.45
C ASN A 234 -7.88 -28.62 17.99
N LEU A 235 -6.60 -28.72 17.66
CA LEU A 235 -6.07 -28.52 16.31
C LEU A 235 -5.26 -29.74 15.88
N THR A 236 -5.34 -30.08 14.60
CA THR A 236 -4.61 -31.22 14.00
C THR A 236 -4.13 -30.82 12.61
N GLY A 237 -2.95 -31.29 12.20
CA GLY A 237 -2.38 -31.04 10.89
C GLY A 237 -1.64 -29.70 10.80
N GLN A 238 -1.49 -29.20 9.59
CA GLN A 238 -0.75 -27.98 9.30
C GLN A 238 -1.62 -26.74 9.50
N ILE A 239 -1.34 -26.01 10.55
CA ILE A 239 -2.09 -24.83 10.97
C ILE A 239 -1.30 -23.55 10.72
N GLY A 240 -1.95 -22.61 10.02
CA GLY A 240 -1.54 -21.21 9.98
C GLY A 240 -2.34 -20.38 10.97
N PHE A 241 -1.72 -19.37 11.57
CA PHE A 241 -2.40 -18.41 12.43
C PHE A 241 -2.52 -17.04 11.77
N GLY A 242 -3.45 -16.22 12.26
CA GLY A 242 -3.64 -14.84 11.82
C GLY A 242 -4.07 -13.94 12.97
N LEU A 243 -4.01 -12.64 12.74
CA LEU A 243 -4.20 -11.60 13.75
C LEU A 243 -4.94 -10.41 13.17
N SER A 244 -5.99 -9.94 13.84
CA SER A 244 -6.57 -8.61 13.60
C SER A 244 -6.13 -7.68 14.72
N THR A 245 -5.33 -6.69 14.36
CA THR A 245 -4.73 -5.75 15.31
C THR A 245 -4.60 -4.37 14.69
N THR A 246 -4.65 -3.36 15.54
CA THR A 246 -4.38 -1.96 15.21
C THR A 246 -3.61 -1.33 16.35
N ASP A 247 -2.95 -0.23 16.06
CA ASP A 247 -2.26 0.57 17.03
C ASP A 247 -2.81 2.00 17.06
N MET A 248 -2.53 2.75 18.11
CA MET A 248 -2.84 4.17 18.25
C MET A 248 -1.74 4.85 19.05
N THR A 249 -1.44 6.09 18.72
CA THR A 249 -0.50 6.88 19.54
C THR A 249 -1.22 7.64 20.64
N SER A 250 -0.50 7.99 21.71
CA SER A 250 -1.04 8.78 22.84
C SER A 250 -1.56 10.17 22.43
N VAL A 251 -1.15 10.67 21.25
CA VAL A 251 -1.46 12.02 20.76
C VAL A 251 -2.46 12.05 19.59
N SER A 252 -2.95 10.88 19.16
CA SER A 252 -3.87 10.77 18.03
C SER A 252 -4.78 9.55 18.15
N PRO A 253 -6.11 9.70 17.94
CA PRO A 253 -7.03 8.59 17.91
C PRO A 253 -7.02 7.82 16.57
N ASN A 254 -6.12 8.15 15.64
CA ASN A 254 -6.02 7.46 14.37
C ASN A 254 -5.53 6.03 14.59
N HIS A 255 -6.13 5.08 13.87
CA HIS A 255 -5.65 3.71 13.83
C HIS A 255 -4.39 3.64 12.95
N ASN A 256 -3.32 3.17 13.54
CA ASN A 256 -2.02 2.96 12.90
C ASN A 256 -1.74 1.47 12.69
N GLY A 257 -0.68 1.14 11.94
CA GLY A 257 -0.12 -0.20 11.87
C GLY A 257 0.73 -0.53 13.10
N ILE A 258 0.87 -1.82 13.40
CA ILE A 258 1.84 -2.31 14.38
C ILE A 258 3.26 -2.25 13.81
N TYR A 259 4.27 -2.22 14.69
CA TYR A 259 5.66 -2.34 14.26
C TYR A 259 6.08 -3.80 14.07
N SER A 260 5.77 -4.68 15.02
CA SER A 260 6.16 -6.08 14.94
C SER A 260 5.13 -7.03 15.54
N CYS A 261 5.14 -8.26 15.00
CA CYS A 261 4.38 -9.40 15.53
C CYS A 261 5.30 -10.63 15.58
N GLU A 262 5.40 -11.26 16.74
CA GLU A 262 6.00 -12.57 16.91
C GLU A 262 4.92 -13.60 17.24
N LEU A 263 5.00 -14.76 16.62
CA LEU A 263 4.22 -15.95 16.98
C LEU A 263 5.18 -16.98 17.55
N LYS A 264 4.91 -17.46 18.77
CA LYS A 264 5.74 -18.45 19.45
C LYS A 264 4.91 -19.70 19.77
N VAL A 265 5.57 -20.85 19.80
CA VAL A 265 5.02 -22.10 20.29
C VAL A 265 5.95 -22.63 21.36
N ASP A 266 5.44 -22.84 22.58
CA ASP A 266 6.22 -23.26 23.75
C ASP A 266 7.49 -22.41 23.96
N GLY A 267 7.34 -21.09 23.79
CA GLY A 267 8.41 -20.12 23.89
C GLY A 267 9.34 -20.02 22.69
N LYS A 268 9.26 -20.92 21.69
CA LYS A 268 10.08 -20.90 20.48
C LYS A 268 9.42 -20.02 19.41
N THR A 269 10.16 -19.03 18.90
CA THR A 269 9.68 -18.15 17.81
C THR A 269 9.55 -18.93 16.51
N MET A 270 8.32 -19.02 16.00
CA MET A 270 7.97 -19.67 14.74
C MET A 270 7.85 -18.68 13.57
N TYR A 271 7.47 -17.45 13.88
CA TYR A 271 7.27 -16.40 12.87
C TYR A 271 7.52 -15.03 13.48
N THR A 272 8.14 -14.15 12.70
CA THR A 272 8.32 -12.74 13.04
C THR A 272 8.02 -11.88 11.82
N PHE A 273 7.28 -10.81 12.05
CA PHE A 273 7.07 -9.71 11.11
C PHE A 273 7.54 -8.42 11.77
N ALA A 274 8.27 -7.58 11.04
CA ALA A 274 8.72 -6.27 11.55
C ALA A 274 8.82 -5.25 10.43
N VAL A 275 8.23 -4.06 10.64
CA VAL A 275 8.16 -3.00 9.63
C VAL A 275 9.34 -2.04 9.82
N GLU A 276 10.53 -2.52 9.45
CA GLU A 276 11.78 -1.75 9.53
C GLU A 276 12.03 -0.97 8.25
N ARG A 277 12.13 -1.68 7.10
CA ARG A 277 12.36 -1.13 5.76
C ARG A 277 11.84 -2.06 4.68
N PHE A 278 11.44 -1.51 3.53
CA PHE A 278 11.00 -2.28 2.38
C PHE A 278 11.14 -1.50 1.07
N ALA A 279 11.23 -2.22 -0.05
CA ALA A 279 11.25 -1.65 -1.38
C ALA A 279 9.83 -1.37 -1.91
N PHE A 280 9.69 -0.37 -2.78
CA PHE A 280 8.40 0.02 -3.35
C PHE A 280 7.74 -1.06 -4.21
N ASP A 281 8.52 -1.84 -4.94
CA ASP A 281 8.03 -2.95 -5.74
C ASP A 281 7.43 -4.08 -4.89
N GLN A 282 7.79 -4.14 -3.60
CA GLN A 282 7.25 -5.11 -2.66
C GLN A 282 5.92 -4.68 -2.03
N THR A 283 5.53 -3.41 -2.13
CA THR A 283 4.37 -2.89 -1.39
C THR A 283 3.06 -3.58 -1.77
N HIS A 284 2.87 -3.96 -3.04
CA HIS A 284 1.70 -4.69 -3.51
C HIS A 284 1.61 -6.10 -2.92
N ALA A 285 2.72 -6.65 -2.44
CA ALA A 285 2.73 -7.94 -1.77
C ALA A 285 2.03 -7.93 -0.39
N ILE A 286 1.51 -6.78 0.07
CA ILE A 286 0.56 -6.71 1.18
C ILE A 286 -0.58 -7.73 1.00
N ASN A 287 -1.02 -7.98 -0.24
CA ASN A 287 -2.03 -8.98 -0.57
C ASN A 287 -1.60 -10.42 -0.25
N ALA A 288 -0.29 -10.69 -0.18
CA ALA A 288 0.25 -11.94 0.34
C ALA A 288 0.30 -11.98 1.88
N TYR A 289 0.39 -10.82 2.53
CA TYR A 289 0.48 -10.70 3.99
C TYR A 289 -0.86 -10.82 4.68
N ILE A 290 -1.90 -10.20 4.12
CA ILE A 290 -3.24 -10.24 4.69
C ILE A 290 -4.04 -11.45 4.21
N ASP A 291 -5.12 -11.81 4.91
CA ASP A 291 -6.18 -12.67 4.38
C ASP A 291 -7.00 -11.88 3.36
N TYR A 292 -6.49 -11.83 2.12
CA TYR A 292 -7.12 -11.08 1.03
C TYR A 292 -8.56 -11.55 0.75
N PRO A 293 -8.89 -12.87 0.70
CA PRO A 293 -10.26 -13.33 0.60
C PRO A 293 -11.20 -12.80 1.68
N GLU A 294 -10.76 -12.77 2.92
CA GLU A 294 -11.57 -12.26 4.04
C GLU A 294 -11.79 -10.75 3.92
N LEU A 295 -10.74 -10.00 3.58
CA LEU A 295 -10.85 -8.56 3.32
C LEU A 295 -11.87 -8.27 2.22
N MET A 296 -11.83 -9.02 1.12
CA MET A 296 -12.74 -8.83 -0.01
C MET A 296 -14.19 -9.19 0.31
N LYS A 297 -14.41 -10.18 1.18
CA LYS A 297 -15.75 -10.66 1.57
C LYS A 297 -16.39 -9.80 2.67
N THR A 298 -15.62 -9.44 3.70
CA THR A 298 -16.16 -8.89 4.97
C THR A 298 -15.59 -7.55 5.36
N ARG A 299 -14.57 -7.06 4.65
CA ARG A 299 -13.78 -5.85 4.99
C ARG A 299 -12.96 -5.99 6.27
N ARG A 300 -12.81 -7.20 6.81
CA ARG A 300 -11.95 -7.47 7.95
C ARG A 300 -10.50 -7.56 7.53
N TRP A 301 -9.63 -6.84 8.20
CA TRP A 301 -8.20 -6.94 8.05
C TRP A 301 -7.67 -8.02 8.98
N VAL A 302 -7.13 -9.10 8.41
CA VAL A 302 -6.44 -10.16 9.14
C VAL A 302 -5.04 -10.29 8.58
N GLN A 303 -4.05 -10.06 9.41
CA GLN A 303 -2.63 -10.23 9.11
C GLN A 303 -2.28 -11.71 9.32
N LYS A 304 -1.78 -12.38 8.28
CA LYS A 304 -1.35 -13.77 8.42
C LYS A 304 -0.03 -13.84 9.17
N CYS A 305 0.07 -14.74 10.13
CA CYS A 305 1.32 -15.08 10.82
C CYS A 305 2.00 -16.29 10.17
N PHE A 306 1.82 -16.44 8.86
CA PHE A 306 2.50 -17.41 8.02
C PHE A 306 2.72 -16.82 6.62
N ILE A 307 3.73 -17.32 5.92
CA ILE A 307 4.23 -16.77 4.67
C ILE A 307 3.77 -17.63 3.49
N LEU A 308 3.13 -17.03 2.49
CA LEU A 308 2.83 -17.71 1.24
C LEU A 308 4.11 -17.93 0.43
N PRO A 309 4.25 -19.03 -0.33
CA PRO A 309 5.50 -19.40 -0.99
C PRO A 309 5.98 -18.36 -2.03
N GLY A 310 5.06 -17.66 -2.69
CA GLY A 310 5.33 -16.59 -3.65
C GLY A 310 5.36 -15.18 -3.05
N SER A 311 5.39 -15.02 -1.72
CA SER A 311 5.48 -13.71 -1.08
C SER A 311 6.81 -13.04 -1.38
N LYS A 312 6.76 -11.77 -1.83
CA LYS A 312 7.95 -10.95 -2.12
C LYS A 312 8.33 -9.99 -1.00
N ILE A 313 7.64 -10.05 0.14
CA ILE A 313 7.87 -9.15 1.26
C ILE A 313 9.15 -9.51 1.99
N SER A 314 10.00 -8.52 2.26
CA SER A 314 11.23 -8.66 3.05
C SER A 314 11.04 -8.45 4.57
N LEU A 315 9.81 -8.23 5.04
CA LEU A 315 9.48 -7.87 6.42
C LEU A 315 9.39 -9.06 7.38
N TYR A 316 10.05 -10.18 7.06
CA TYR A 316 10.05 -11.40 7.89
C TYR A 316 11.46 -11.71 8.41
N PRO A 317 11.92 -11.08 9.51
CA PRO A 317 13.26 -11.29 10.06
C PRO A 317 13.54 -12.75 10.41
N GLN A 318 12.53 -13.50 10.84
CA GLN A 318 12.66 -14.91 11.22
C GLN A 318 11.38 -15.67 10.91
N SER A 319 11.52 -16.88 10.33
CA SER A 319 10.43 -17.83 10.20
C SER A 319 10.95 -19.27 10.19
N ILE A 320 10.23 -20.17 10.85
CA ILE A 320 10.42 -21.61 10.81
C ILE A 320 9.23 -22.18 10.06
N ASN A 321 9.48 -23.03 9.06
CA ASN A 321 8.44 -23.61 8.20
C ASN A 321 7.42 -22.54 7.72
N ARG A 322 7.92 -21.34 7.34
CA ARG A 322 7.10 -20.21 6.92
C ARG A 322 6.02 -19.79 7.95
N GLY A 323 6.20 -20.09 9.24
CA GLY A 323 5.21 -19.82 10.28
C GLY A 323 4.05 -20.85 10.35
N ILE A 324 4.10 -21.92 9.56
CA ILE A 324 3.12 -23.00 9.58
C ILE A 324 3.51 -24.00 10.67
N ILE A 325 2.57 -24.30 11.56
CA ILE A 325 2.79 -25.16 12.72
C ILE A 325 2.10 -26.50 12.48
N ASP A 326 2.81 -27.60 12.74
CA ASP A 326 2.28 -28.95 12.62
C ASP A 326 1.85 -29.49 14.00
N PHE A 327 0.56 -29.63 14.21
CA PHE A 327 -0.04 -30.15 15.43
C PHE A 327 -0.44 -31.62 15.26
N ASN A 328 0.52 -32.57 15.47
CA ASN A 328 0.33 -33.99 15.25
C ASN A 328 0.88 -34.88 16.37
N ASP A 329 1.41 -34.31 17.47
CA ASP A 329 2.09 -35.05 18.54
C ASP A 329 1.17 -35.49 19.69
N GLY A 330 -0.04 -34.93 19.77
CA GLY A 330 -1.00 -35.22 20.84
C GLY A 330 -0.75 -34.47 22.14
N GLU A 331 0.20 -33.52 22.17
CA GLU A 331 0.54 -32.77 23.38
C GLU A 331 -0.28 -31.47 23.49
N VAL A 332 -0.13 -30.75 24.60
CA VAL A 332 -0.73 -29.43 24.80
C VAL A 332 0.35 -28.36 24.67
N HIS A 333 0.14 -27.41 23.78
CA HIS A 333 1.08 -26.33 23.48
C HIS A 333 0.55 -24.99 23.91
N ASP A 334 1.45 -24.11 24.32
CA ASP A 334 1.20 -22.69 24.45
C ASP A 334 1.57 -21.96 23.14
N VAL A 335 0.62 -21.23 22.58
CA VAL A 335 0.82 -20.41 21.38
C VAL A 335 0.69 -18.95 21.78
N ASP A 336 1.80 -18.21 21.70
CA ASP A 336 1.90 -16.82 22.15
C ASP A 336 2.01 -15.87 20.97
N TYR A 337 1.21 -14.82 21.00
CA TYR A 337 1.40 -13.63 20.20
C TYR A 337 2.06 -12.54 21.03
N VAL A 338 3.12 -11.96 20.51
CA VAL A 338 3.78 -10.78 21.08
C VAL A 338 3.78 -9.69 20.01
N ILE A 339 3.01 -8.63 20.23
CA ILE A 339 2.84 -7.53 19.30
C ILE A 339 3.44 -6.28 19.91
N LYS A 340 4.22 -5.53 19.13
CA LYS A 340 4.82 -4.28 19.57
C LYS A 340 4.56 -3.17 18.56
N ASP A 341 4.42 -1.95 19.09
CA ASP A 341 4.61 -0.73 18.31
C ASP A 341 6.11 -0.36 18.24
N VAL A 342 6.42 0.72 17.54
CA VAL A 342 7.81 1.21 17.39
C VAL A 342 8.35 1.86 18.68
N ALA A 343 7.49 2.32 19.59
CA ALA A 343 7.87 2.85 20.89
C ALA A 343 8.21 1.74 21.91
N GLY A 344 7.90 0.46 21.57
CA GLY A 344 8.14 -0.71 22.41
C GLY A 344 6.98 -1.07 23.33
N ASN A 345 5.83 -0.37 23.26
CA ASN A 345 4.64 -0.80 23.99
C ASN A 345 4.21 -2.17 23.45
N THR A 346 3.89 -3.08 24.35
CA THR A 346 3.75 -4.50 24.04
C THR A 346 2.36 -5.01 24.40
N SER A 347 1.79 -5.80 23.50
CA SER A 347 0.56 -6.56 23.73
C SER A 347 0.82 -8.05 23.54
N THR A 348 0.26 -8.85 24.44
CA THR A 348 0.42 -10.31 24.45
C THR A 348 -0.92 -11.02 24.49
N LEU A 349 -0.97 -12.18 23.86
CA LEU A 349 -2.10 -13.11 23.89
C LEU A 349 -1.56 -14.53 23.89
N THR A 350 -1.92 -15.36 24.88
CA THR A 350 -1.59 -16.77 24.96
C THR A 350 -2.82 -17.64 24.71
N LEU A 351 -2.66 -18.65 23.88
CA LEU A 351 -3.65 -19.67 23.56
C LEU A 351 -3.13 -21.03 24.01
N LYS A 352 -4.03 -21.89 24.53
CA LYS A 352 -3.72 -23.30 24.74
C LYS A 352 -4.29 -24.13 23.59
N VAL A 353 -3.41 -24.90 22.97
CA VAL A 353 -3.75 -25.77 21.83
C VAL A 353 -3.49 -27.22 22.25
N LYS A 354 -4.53 -28.05 22.20
CA LYS A 354 -4.39 -29.52 22.27
C LYS A 354 -4.16 -30.04 20.87
N SER A 355 -2.96 -30.50 20.61
CA SER A 355 -2.57 -31.13 19.36
C SER A 355 -3.31 -32.46 19.18
N GLY A 356 -3.81 -32.69 17.97
CA GLY A 356 -4.36 -34.01 17.61
C GLY A 356 -3.27 -35.00 17.28
N ARG A 357 -3.69 -36.17 16.78
CA ARG A 357 -2.80 -37.13 16.10
C ARG A 357 -3.36 -37.35 14.71
N ALA A 358 -2.57 -36.99 13.69
CA ALA A 358 -2.99 -37.23 12.31
C ALA A 358 -3.11 -38.72 12.05
N GLU A 359 -4.19 -39.12 11.40
CA GLU A 359 -4.29 -40.47 10.82
C GLU A 359 -3.30 -40.56 9.65
N ALA A 360 -2.48 -41.58 9.63
CA ALA A 360 -1.36 -41.78 8.71
C ALA A 360 -1.74 -41.80 7.20
N ASN A 361 -3.01 -41.72 6.85
CA ASN A 361 -3.54 -41.88 5.49
C ASN A 361 -4.66 -40.90 5.11
N ALA A 362 -4.64 -39.66 5.58
CA ALA A 362 -5.59 -38.67 5.06
C ALA A 362 -5.38 -38.49 3.55
N PRO A 363 -6.39 -38.66 2.69
CA PRO A 363 -6.21 -38.53 1.25
C PRO A 363 -5.89 -37.07 0.91
N VAL A 364 -4.74 -36.84 0.27
CA VAL A 364 -4.42 -35.57 -0.36
C VAL A 364 -5.43 -35.35 -1.48
N LEU A 365 -6.32 -34.38 -1.31
CA LEU A 365 -7.28 -34.00 -2.33
C LEU A 365 -6.50 -33.51 -3.55
N LYS A 366 -6.54 -34.24 -4.66
CA LYS A 366 -6.00 -33.77 -5.92
C LYS A 366 -6.84 -32.57 -6.38
N PRO A 367 -6.20 -31.43 -6.65
CA PRO A 367 -6.93 -30.25 -7.16
C PRO A 367 -7.65 -30.60 -8.46
N ALA A 368 -8.93 -30.27 -8.55
CA ALA A 368 -9.67 -30.34 -9.81
C ALA A 368 -9.45 -29.01 -10.57
N GLY A 369 -8.90 -29.08 -11.79
CA GLY A 369 -8.72 -27.91 -12.65
C GLY A 369 -7.30 -27.77 -13.19
N ASN A 370 -7.03 -26.65 -13.87
CA ASN A 370 -5.69 -26.30 -14.33
C ASN A 370 -4.88 -25.77 -13.15
N LEU A 371 -3.85 -26.48 -12.74
CA LEU A 371 -2.95 -26.00 -11.70
C LEU A 371 -1.99 -24.97 -12.30
N PHE A 372 -2.05 -23.74 -11.80
CA PHE A 372 -1.09 -22.69 -12.07
C PHE A 372 -0.08 -22.62 -10.94
N HIS A 373 1.20 -22.49 -11.27
CA HIS A 373 2.28 -22.43 -10.31
C HIS A 373 2.72 -20.97 -10.07
N TYR A 374 2.96 -20.59 -8.82
CA TYR A 374 3.35 -19.23 -8.48
C TYR A 374 4.72 -18.82 -9.06
N ASP A 375 5.61 -19.77 -9.29
CA ASP A 375 7.00 -19.58 -9.74
C ASP A 375 7.23 -19.83 -11.25
N LYS A 376 6.16 -20.11 -12.01
CA LYS A 376 6.24 -20.43 -13.44
C LYS A 376 5.38 -19.48 -14.28
N VAL A 377 5.67 -19.47 -15.58
CA VAL A 377 4.74 -18.91 -16.57
C VAL A 377 3.51 -19.81 -16.62
N ASN A 378 2.34 -19.22 -16.46
CA ASN A 378 1.07 -19.91 -16.58
C ASN A 378 0.30 -19.39 -17.77
N GLU A 379 -0.24 -20.30 -18.56
CA GLU A 379 -1.02 -19.98 -19.76
C GLU A 379 -2.35 -20.72 -19.76
N PHE A 380 -3.37 -20.04 -20.22
CA PHE A 380 -4.65 -20.64 -20.52
C PHE A 380 -5.12 -20.20 -21.90
N ASN A 381 -5.58 -21.14 -22.71
CA ASN A 381 -6.06 -20.90 -24.06
C ASN A 381 -7.40 -21.61 -24.28
N SER A 382 -8.37 -20.82 -24.76
CA SER A 382 -9.64 -21.31 -25.31
C SER A 382 -9.89 -20.66 -26.67
N ASP A 383 -10.99 -21.03 -27.33
CA ASP A 383 -11.36 -20.43 -28.64
C ASP A 383 -11.55 -18.91 -28.58
N LYS A 384 -11.88 -18.38 -27.42
CA LYS A 384 -12.30 -16.98 -27.24
C LYS A 384 -11.44 -16.20 -26.25
N VAL A 385 -10.69 -16.88 -25.39
CA VAL A 385 -9.90 -16.25 -24.34
C VAL A 385 -8.51 -16.84 -24.31
N LYS A 386 -7.52 -15.97 -24.19
CA LYS A 386 -6.14 -16.35 -23.85
C LYS A 386 -5.72 -15.58 -22.61
N LEU A 387 -4.91 -16.21 -21.79
CA LEU A 387 -4.37 -15.64 -20.56
C LEU A 387 -2.91 -16.02 -20.43
N GLN A 388 -2.08 -15.08 -19.99
CA GLN A 388 -0.70 -15.36 -19.60
C GLN A 388 -0.36 -14.63 -18.30
N ILE A 389 0.15 -15.39 -17.32
CA ILE A 389 0.60 -14.89 -16.01
C ILE A 389 2.09 -15.18 -15.89
N LYS A 390 2.87 -14.13 -15.57
CA LYS A 390 4.32 -14.23 -15.40
C LYS A 390 4.69 -14.93 -14.08
N PRO A 391 5.90 -15.54 -13.99
CA PRO A 391 6.39 -16.06 -12.72
C PRO A 391 6.40 -15.01 -11.62
N GLY A 392 6.03 -15.39 -10.40
CA GLY A 392 5.96 -14.50 -9.25
C GLY A 392 4.81 -13.51 -9.25
N ASN A 393 3.84 -13.66 -10.16
CA ASN A 393 2.62 -12.85 -10.15
C ASN A 393 1.50 -13.48 -9.29
N LEU A 394 1.62 -14.74 -8.94
CA LEU A 394 0.78 -15.42 -7.94
C LEU A 394 1.58 -15.56 -6.64
N TYR A 395 0.87 -15.56 -5.51
CA TYR A 395 1.50 -15.71 -4.19
C TYR A 395 1.51 -17.15 -3.67
N ASP A 396 0.72 -18.00 -4.30
CA ASP A 396 0.66 -19.46 -4.04
C ASP A 396 0.22 -20.17 -5.31
N ASP A 397 0.33 -21.48 -5.35
CA ASP A 397 -0.23 -22.28 -6.42
C ASP A 397 -1.74 -22.09 -6.49
N LEU A 398 -2.28 -22.10 -7.70
CA LEU A 398 -3.67 -21.75 -7.96
C LEU A 398 -4.39 -22.84 -8.74
N ASN A 399 -5.49 -23.36 -8.21
CA ASN A 399 -6.44 -24.15 -8.99
C ASN A 399 -7.29 -23.21 -9.86
N PHE A 400 -6.78 -22.89 -11.03
CA PHE A 400 -7.40 -21.94 -11.95
C PHE A 400 -8.72 -22.47 -12.48
N THR A 401 -9.74 -21.60 -12.49
CA THR A 401 -11.07 -21.90 -13.02
C THR A 401 -11.44 -20.94 -14.13
N TYR A 402 -12.19 -21.45 -15.11
CA TYR A 402 -12.69 -20.68 -16.22
C TYR A 402 -14.15 -21.07 -16.53
N ALA A 403 -15.00 -20.08 -16.81
CA ALA A 403 -16.36 -20.34 -17.26
C ALA A 403 -16.81 -19.29 -18.27
N VAL A 404 -17.73 -19.69 -19.15
CA VAL A 404 -18.40 -18.78 -20.09
C VAL A 404 -19.79 -18.48 -19.56
N LEU A 405 -20.05 -17.20 -19.33
CA LEU A 405 -21.32 -16.68 -18.84
C LEU A 405 -22.09 -15.97 -19.98
N PRO A 406 -23.40 -15.77 -19.83
CA PRO A 406 -24.20 -15.09 -20.83
C PRO A 406 -23.63 -13.71 -21.22
N ARG A 407 -23.83 -13.37 -22.48
CA ARG A 407 -23.47 -12.04 -23.00
C ARG A 407 -24.36 -10.97 -22.37
N ARG A 408 -23.73 -9.89 -21.89
CA ARG A 408 -24.44 -8.73 -21.32
C ARG A 408 -24.99 -7.81 -22.43
N PRO A 409 -26.05 -7.05 -22.16
CA PRO A 409 -26.53 -6.02 -23.09
C PRO A 409 -25.42 -5.03 -23.45
N GLY A 410 -25.25 -4.74 -24.73
CA GLY A 410 -24.23 -3.82 -25.26
C GLY A 410 -22.80 -4.36 -25.22
N ALA A 411 -22.56 -5.60 -24.78
CA ALA A 411 -21.25 -6.23 -24.85
C ALA A 411 -20.94 -6.79 -26.24
N PHE A 412 -19.66 -6.80 -26.62
CA PHE A 412 -19.14 -7.35 -27.87
C PHE A 412 -18.47 -8.72 -27.70
N SER A 413 -18.62 -9.32 -26.52
CA SER A 413 -18.25 -10.70 -26.23
C SER A 413 -19.26 -11.33 -25.26
N ALA A 414 -19.18 -12.65 -25.06
CA ALA A 414 -19.72 -13.27 -23.85
C ALA A 414 -19.01 -12.70 -22.62
N THR A 415 -19.54 -12.95 -21.43
CA THR A 415 -18.83 -12.67 -20.19
C THR A 415 -17.99 -13.89 -19.84
N TYR A 416 -16.72 -13.69 -19.53
CA TYR A 416 -15.80 -14.76 -19.20
C TYR A 416 -15.37 -14.65 -17.74
N ALA A 417 -15.71 -15.65 -16.93
CA ALA A 417 -15.22 -15.77 -15.58
C ALA A 417 -13.76 -16.28 -15.63
N ILE A 418 -12.83 -15.38 -15.37
CA ILE A 418 -11.40 -15.63 -15.31
C ILE A 418 -11.04 -15.82 -13.84
N HIS A 419 -11.07 -17.05 -13.37
CA HIS A 419 -10.96 -17.39 -11.98
C HIS A 419 -11.97 -16.61 -11.12
N ASN A 420 -11.56 -16.13 -9.92
CA ASN A 420 -12.40 -15.32 -9.05
C ASN A 420 -11.62 -14.19 -8.40
N ARG A 421 -12.30 -13.09 -8.07
CA ARG A 421 -11.71 -11.86 -7.51
C ARG A 421 -11.12 -12.00 -6.09
N PHE A 422 -11.26 -13.15 -5.46
CA PHE A 422 -10.73 -13.39 -4.10
C PHE A 422 -9.28 -13.89 -4.12
N THR A 423 -8.73 -14.19 -5.29
CA THR A 423 -7.32 -14.50 -5.46
C THR A 423 -6.58 -13.25 -5.92
N PRO A 424 -5.64 -12.72 -5.12
CA PRO A 424 -4.86 -11.56 -5.51
C PRO A 424 -3.79 -11.92 -6.54
N VAL A 425 -3.45 -10.96 -7.38
CA VAL A 425 -2.24 -10.98 -8.22
C VAL A 425 -1.29 -9.86 -7.76
N HIS A 426 0.00 -10.04 -8.00
CA HIS A 426 1.01 -9.05 -7.64
C HIS A 426 1.05 -7.88 -8.62
N ASP A 427 1.06 -8.20 -9.90
CA ASP A 427 1.10 -7.26 -11.02
C ASP A 427 -0.01 -7.57 -12.03
N ASN A 428 -0.12 -6.73 -13.05
CA ASN A 428 -1.00 -6.98 -14.17
C ASN A 428 -0.61 -8.29 -14.90
N TYR A 429 -1.60 -8.94 -15.50
CA TYR A 429 -1.41 -10.10 -16.36
C TYR A 429 -2.02 -9.86 -17.74
N ASP A 430 -1.54 -10.56 -18.74
CA ASP A 430 -2.05 -10.42 -20.11
C ASP A 430 -3.34 -11.23 -20.29
N LEU A 431 -4.38 -10.56 -20.76
CA LEU A 431 -5.70 -11.15 -21.08
C LEU A 431 -6.11 -10.75 -22.49
N TRP A 432 -6.44 -11.74 -23.31
CA TRP A 432 -6.99 -11.56 -24.64
C TRP A 432 -8.42 -12.09 -24.68
N ILE A 433 -9.35 -11.29 -25.18
CA ILE A 433 -10.73 -11.70 -25.41
C ILE A 433 -11.09 -11.48 -26.89
N LYS A 434 -11.64 -12.50 -27.54
CA LYS A 434 -12.08 -12.44 -28.91
C LYS A 434 -13.50 -11.88 -28.99
N PRO A 435 -13.75 -10.82 -29.78
CA PRO A 435 -15.11 -10.33 -30.00
C PRO A 435 -15.96 -11.36 -30.77
N VAL A 436 -17.28 -11.35 -30.55
CA VAL A 436 -18.23 -12.27 -31.22
C VAL A 436 -18.43 -11.97 -32.70
N SER A 437 -18.13 -10.74 -33.14
CA SER A 437 -18.20 -10.29 -34.53
C SER A 437 -17.05 -9.31 -34.81
N SER A 438 -16.77 -9.08 -36.08
CA SER A 438 -15.81 -8.05 -36.47
C SER A 438 -16.24 -6.69 -35.92
N ILE A 439 -15.32 -6.03 -35.19
CA ILE A 439 -15.51 -4.69 -34.64
C ILE A 439 -14.93 -3.61 -35.59
N GLY A 440 -14.23 -4.00 -36.66
CA GLY A 440 -13.75 -3.13 -37.73
C GLY A 440 -13.05 -1.87 -37.22
N LYS A 441 -13.53 -0.69 -37.63
CA LYS A 441 -12.98 0.61 -37.26
C LYS A 441 -13.08 0.98 -35.78
N PHE A 442 -13.74 0.16 -34.95
CA PHE A 442 -13.86 0.39 -33.51
C PHE A 442 -12.85 -0.43 -32.69
N ALA A 443 -11.90 -1.09 -33.33
CA ALA A 443 -10.93 -1.95 -32.67
C ALA A 443 -10.08 -1.18 -31.64
N ASP A 444 -9.72 0.06 -31.94
CA ASP A 444 -8.97 0.98 -31.10
C ASP A 444 -9.80 1.65 -29.98
N LYS A 445 -11.12 1.44 -30.03
CA LYS A 445 -12.07 1.94 -29.02
C LYS A 445 -12.60 0.84 -28.10
N ALA A 446 -12.11 -0.38 -28.28
CA ALA A 446 -12.54 -1.52 -27.49
C ALA A 446 -11.79 -1.57 -26.17
N VAL A 447 -12.54 -1.86 -25.11
CA VAL A 447 -12.04 -2.00 -23.74
C VAL A 447 -12.54 -3.31 -23.14
N ILE A 448 -11.73 -3.93 -22.27
CA ILE A 448 -12.16 -5.04 -21.44
C ILE A 448 -12.66 -4.46 -20.11
N VAL A 449 -13.88 -4.78 -19.75
CA VAL A 449 -14.57 -4.31 -18.55
C VAL A 449 -14.88 -5.50 -17.67
N SER A 450 -14.64 -5.38 -16.38
CA SER A 450 -15.11 -6.37 -15.40
C SER A 450 -16.55 -6.09 -14.96
N THR A 451 -17.20 -7.07 -14.38
CA THR A 451 -18.60 -6.94 -13.91
C THR A 451 -18.74 -6.07 -12.67
N ASP A 452 -17.68 -5.80 -11.95
CA ASP A 452 -17.62 -4.86 -10.81
C ASP A 452 -17.26 -3.43 -11.23
N GLY A 453 -17.09 -3.19 -12.55
CA GLY A 453 -16.83 -1.87 -13.12
C GLY A 453 -15.36 -1.52 -13.31
N ALA A 454 -14.42 -2.40 -12.92
CA ALA A 454 -13.01 -2.16 -13.23
C ALA A 454 -12.78 -2.22 -14.75
N LEU A 455 -11.93 -1.33 -15.23
CA LEU A 455 -11.63 -1.15 -16.64
C LEU A 455 -10.17 -1.51 -16.90
N ALA A 456 -9.93 -2.33 -17.91
CA ALA A 456 -8.62 -2.52 -18.52
C ALA A 456 -8.68 -2.03 -19.96
N VAL A 457 -7.96 -0.94 -20.25
CA VAL A 457 -7.89 -0.38 -21.62
C VAL A 457 -7.26 -1.44 -22.53
N GLY A 458 -7.95 -1.73 -23.62
CA GLY A 458 -7.55 -2.76 -24.58
C GLY A 458 -6.84 -2.19 -25.80
N SER A 459 -6.14 -3.05 -26.50
CA SER A 459 -5.60 -2.82 -27.83
C SER A 459 -5.93 -4.01 -28.73
N TRP A 460 -6.08 -3.74 -30.04
CA TRP A 460 -6.27 -4.82 -31.01
C TRP A 460 -5.00 -5.64 -31.19
N ASP A 461 -5.12 -6.95 -31.04
CA ASP A 461 -4.02 -7.90 -31.22
C ASP A 461 -4.53 -9.18 -31.93
N ASN A 462 -4.23 -9.32 -33.23
CA ASN A 462 -4.47 -10.54 -34.04
C ASN A 462 -5.88 -11.17 -33.87
N GLY A 463 -6.91 -10.34 -33.91
CA GLY A 463 -8.30 -10.80 -33.80
C GLY A 463 -8.86 -10.83 -32.38
N TYR A 464 -8.09 -10.39 -31.43
CA TYR A 464 -8.46 -10.26 -30.01
C TYR A 464 -8.35 -8.82 -29.55
N ILE A 465 -9.02 -8.50 -28.45
CA ILE A 465 -8.70 -7.34 -27.62
C ILE A 465 -7.77 -7.82 -26.51
N LYS A 466 -6.56 -7.28 -26.48
CA LYS A 466 -5.57 -7.52 -25.42
C LYS A 466 -5.67 -6.42 -24.38
N ALA A 467 -5.73 -6.77 -23.10
CA ALA A 467 -5.66 -5.84 -21.97
C ALA A 467 -4.84 -6.45 -20.82
N GLN A 468 -4.52 -5.63 -19.83
CA GLN A 468 -3.70 -6.03 -18.68
C GLN A 468 -4.43 -5.71 -17.36
N PRO A 469 -5.44 -6.52 -16.97
CA PRO A 469 -6.07 -6.38 -15.67
C PRO A 469 -5.11 -6.76 -14.53
N HIS A 470 -5.38 -6.21 -13.34
CA HIS A 470 -4.64 -6.50 -12.10
C HIS A 470 -5.48 -7.27 -11.07
N THR A 471 -6.64 -7.78 -11.49
CA THR A 471 -7.52 -8.61 -10.66
C THR A 471 -8.13 -9.70 -11.52
N PHE A 472 -8.40 -10.86 -10.93
CA PHE A 472 -9.28 -11.83 -11.53
C PHE A 472 -10.74 -11.41 -11.41
N GLY A 473 -11.62 -12.03 -12.20
CA GLY A 473 -13.05 -11.75 -12.19
C GLY A 473 -13.74 -12.05 -13.51
N ASP A 474 -14.92 -11.48 -13.69
CA ASP A 474 -15.76 -11.71 -14.85
C ASP A 474 -15.59 -10.57 -15.85
N PHE A 475 -15.06 -10.85 -17.04
CA PHE A 475 -14.70 -9.86 -18.04
C PHE A 475 -15.49 -9.99 -19.33
N PHE A 476 -15.70 -8.86 -20.02
CA PHE A 476 -16.33 -8.79 -21.33
C PHE A 476 -15.86 -7.55 -22.10
N ILE A 477 -16.04 -7.55 -23.42
CA ILE A 477 -15.67 -6.43 -24.29
C ILE A 477 -16.80 -5.42 -24.35
N LYS A 478 -16.48 -4.14 -24.19
CA LYS A 478 -17.28 -2.98 -24.62
C LYS A 478 -16.54 -2.15 -25.67
N ILE A 479 -17.26 -1.34 -26.40
CA ILE A 479 -16.70 -0.35 -27.31
C ILE A 479 -17.11 1.02 -26.81
N ASP A 480 -16.14 1.90 -26.63
CA ASP A 480 -16.36 3.28 -26.29
C ASP A 480 -16.55 4.11 -27.56
N THR A 481 -17.76 4.58 -27.76
CA THR A 481 -18.13 5.40 -28.95
C THR A 481 -18.51 6.82 -28.59
N VAL A 482 -18.49 7.15 -27.30
CA VAL A 482 -18.88 8.48 -26.81
C VAL A 482 -17.62 9.29 -26.50
N PRO A 483 -17.38 10.41 -27.21
CA PRO A 483 -16.24 11.26 -26.90
C PRO A 483 -16.32 11.83 -25.48
N PRO A 484 -15.18 12.17 -24.85
CA PRO A 484 -15.16 12.92 -23.59
C PRO A 484 -15.96 14.21 -23.69
N THR A 485 -16.55 14.61 -22.58
CA THR A 485 -17.30 15.87 -22.47
C THR A 485 -16.41 16.97 -21.92
N ILE A 486 -16.54 18.20 -22.48
CA ILE A 486 -15.90 19.42 -22.01
C ILE A 486 -17.00 20.41 -21.68
N VAL A 487 -17.07 20.87 -20.43
CA VAL A 487 -18.03 21.89 -19.99
C VAL A 487 -17.27 23.12 -19.50
N PRO A 488 -17.30 24.23 -20.25
CA PRO A 488 -16.72 25.50 -19.80
C PRO A 488 -17.41 25.99 -18.52
N VAL A 489 -16.64 26.51 -17.56
CA VAL A 489 -17.17 27.02 -16.28
C VAL A 489 -17.30 28.55 -16.33
N ASN A 490 -16.27 29.25 -16.81
CA ASN A 490 -16.24 30.72 -16.77
C ASN A 490 -15.81 31.35 -18.11
N ILE A 491 -15.72 30.58 -19.18
CA ILE A 491 -15.33 31.05 -20.52
C ILE A 491 -16.43 30.75 -21.55
N LYS A 492 -16.66 31.69 -22.46
CA LYS A 492 -17.49 31.57 -23.65
C LYS A 492 -16.97 32.54 -24.71
N ASP A 493 -17.41 32.41 -25.97
CA ASP A 493 -17.05 33.36 -27.02
C ASP A 493 -17.35 34.79 -26.62
N GLY A 494 -16.38 35.68 -26.81
CA GLY A 494 -16.47 37.09 -26.46
C GLY A 494 -16.43 37.38 -24.96
N ALA A 495 -16.11 36.43 -24.11
CA ALA A 495 -16.01 36.66 -22.67
C ALA A 495 -14.90 37.65 -22.32
N ASN A 496 -15.23 38.61 -21.46
CA ASN A 496 -14.21 39.48 -20.86
C ASN A 496 -13.65 38.80 -19.61
N LEU A 497 -12.38 38.39 -19.64
CA LEU A 497 -11.70 37.69 -18.57
C LEU A 497 -10.64 38.56 -17.86
N ALA A 498 -10.63 39.88 -18.08
CA ALA A 498 -9.62 40.81 -17.50
C ALA A 498 -9.55 40.77 -15.96
N ALA A 499 -10.66 40.48 -15.28
CA ALA A 499 -10.71 40.32 -13.83
C ALA A 499 -10.61 38.86 -13.35
N ALA A 500 -10.55 37.88 -14.27
CA ALA A 500 -10.47 36.46 -13.93
C ALA A 500 -9.02 36.08 -13.60
N LYS A 501 -8.87 35.11 -12.69
CA LYS A 501 -7.56 34.53 -12.37
C LYS A 501 -7.15 33.40 -13.33
N GLY A 502 -8.06 32.96 -14.19
CA GLY A 502 -7.82 31.85 -15.11
C GLY A 502 -9.10 31.37 -15.79
N VAL A 503 -9.00 30.34 -16.58
CA VAL A 503 -10.13 29.64 -17.22
C VAL A 503 -10.28 28.24 -16.64
N TYR A 504 -11.53 27.79 -16.51
CA TYR A 504 -11.90 26.56 -15.83
C TYR A 504 -12.86 25.74 -16.70
N PHE A 505 -12.62 24.43 -16.72
CA PHE A 505 -13.45 23.45 -17.42
C PHE A 505 -13.75 22.26 -16.53
N ARG A 506 -14.91 21.66 -16.69
CA ARG A 506 -15.18 20.31 -16.21
C ARG A 506 -15.04 19.35 -17.36
N MET A 507 -14.35 18.25 -17.11
CA MET A 507 -14.20 17.18 -18.10
C MET A 507 -14.71 15.88 -17.53
N GLY A 508 -15.22 15.02 -18.39
CA GLY A 508 -15.68 13.70 -17.99
C GLY A 508 -15.77 12.77 -19.19
N ASP A 509 -15.70 11.50 -18.90
CA ASP A 509 -15.91 10.42 -19.85
C ASP A 509 -16.81 9.36 -19.22
N ASN A 510 -17.55 8.63 -20.08
CA ASN A 510 -18.55 7.67 -19.59
C ASN A 510 -18.04 6.22 -19.51
N LEU A 511 -16.88 5.91 -20.11
CA LEU A 511 -16.38 4.53 -20.15
C LEU A 511 -14.84 4.43 -20.08
N SER A 512 -14.12 4.83 -21.15
CA SER A 512 -12.66 4.57 -21.24
C SER A 512 -11.79 5.59 -20.52
N GLY A 513 -12.37 6.71 -20.09
CA GLY A 513 -11.69 7.80 -19.43
C GLY A 513 -11.04 8.79 -20.39
N ILE A 514 -10.33 9.76 -19.83
CA ILE A 514 -9.62 10.79 -20.59
C ILE A 514 -8.16 10.36 -20.72
N LYS A 515 -7.68 10.21 -21.95
CA LYS A 515 -6.30 9.82 -22.24
C LYS A 515 -5.37 11.02 -22.25
N THR A 516 -5.77 12.11 -22.92
CA THR A 516 -4.96 13.32 -23.09
C THR A 516 -5.84 14.55 -23.10
N TYR A 517 -5.27 15.70 -22.75
CA TYR A 517 -5.87 17.01 -22.98
C TYR A 517 -4.78 18.01 -23.36
N THR A 518 -5.11 19.01 -24.13
CA THR A 518 -4.18 20.05 -24.58
C THR A 518 -4.90 21.39 -24.66
N GLY A 519 -4.40 22.38 -23.89
CA GLY A 519 -4.82 23.76 -23.96
C GLY A 519 -3.85 24.58 -24.82
N LYS A 520 -4.39 25.50 -25.62
CA LYS A 520 -3.60 26.49 -26.37
C LYS A 520 -4.21 27.86 -26.25
N ILE A 521 -3.36 28.88 -26.27
CA ILE A 521 -3.77 30.29 -26.46
C ILE A 521 -3.01 30.81 -27.68
N ASP A 522 -3.77 31.28 -28.69
CA ASP A 522 -3.23 31.75 -29.97
C ASP A 522 -2.28 30.75 -30.63
N GLY A 523 -2.67 29.48 -30.57
CA GLY A 523 -1.90 28.36 -31.11
C GLY A 523 -0.71 27.89 -30.25
N LYS A 524 -0.35 28.62 -29.18
CA LYS A 524 0.74 28.23 -28.27
C LYS A 524 0.22 27.39 -27.14
N TRP A 525 0.93 26.30 -26.82
CA TRP A 525 0.60 25.44 -25.69
C TRP A 525 0.63 26.21 -24.37
N VAL A 526 -0.34 25.94 -23.48
CA VAL A 526 -0.41 26.50 -22.14
C VAL A 526 -0.58 25.39 -21.10
N LEU A 527 0.00 25.57 -19.92
CA LEU A 527 -0.05 24.61 -18.83
C LEU A 527 -1.46 24.50 -18.27
N MET A 528 -2.13 23.40 -18.55
CA MET A 528 -3.42 23.06 -17.98
C MET A 528 -3.23 22.13 -16.77
N GLU A 529 -3.78 22.52 -15.63
CA GLU A 529 -3.69 21.77 -14.38
C GLU A 529 -4.99 20.99 -14.14
N TRP A 530 -4.89 19.68 -14.07
CA TRP A 530 -6.04 18.80 -13.79
C TRP A 530 -6.13 18.46 -12.31
N ASP A 531 -7.22 18.83 -11.68
CA ASP A 531 -7.59 18.37 -10.35
C ASP A 531 -8.57 17.18 -10.47
N PHE A 532 -8.09 15.97 -10.27
CA PHE A 532 -8.91 14.75 -10.38
C PHE A 532 -9.95 14.62 -9.25
N LYS A 533 -9.74 15.27 -8.09
CA LYS A 533 -10.66 15.25 -6.95
C LYS A 533 -11.93 16.03 -7.26
N THR A 534 -11.76 17.21 -7.84
CA THR A 534 -12.86 18.12 -8.21
C THR A 534 -13.33 17.95 -9.66
N LYS A 535 -12.58 17.19 -10.47
CA LYS A 535 -12.77 17.01 -11.93
C LYS A 535 -12.77 18.34 -12.67
N VAL A 536 -11.91 19.27 -12.23
CA VAL A 536 -11.73 20.59 -12.83
C VAL A 536 -10.36 20.66 -13.49
N LEU A 537 -10.37 21.04 -14.77
CA LEU A 537 -9.19 21.44 -15.52
C LEU A 537 -9.09 22.97 -15.49
N ARG A 538 -7.94 23.49 -15.13
CA ARG A 538 -7.73 24.96 -15.06
C ARG A 538 -6.48 25.37 -15.80
N TYR A 539 -6.52 26.57 -16.35
CA TYR A 539 -5.36 27.35 -16.72
C TYR A 539 -5.34 28.62 -15.88
N SER A 540 -4.27 28.86 -15.14
CA SER A 540 -4.08 30.07 -14.33
C SER A 540 -3.38 31.11 -15.17
N PHE A 541 -3.97 32.32 -15.28
CA PHE A 541 -3.35 33.42 -16.02
C PHE A 541 -2.03 33.83 -15.37
N ASN A 542 -1.01 33.93 -16.18
CA ASN A 542 0.32 34.46 -15.83
C ASN A 542 0.62 35.75 -16.62
N ALA A 543 1.74 36.38 -16.31
CA ALA A 543 2.14 37.63 -16.94
C ALA A 543 2.50 37.52 -18.44
N ASP A 544 2.50 36.29 -18.99
CA ASP A 544 2.94 36.05 -20.39
C ASP A 544 1.83 36.30 -21.42
N ILE A 545 0.57 36.55 -20.98
CA ILE A 545 -0.53 36.89 -21.86
C ILE A 545 -0.69 38.40 -21.89
N ALA A 546 -0.45 38.99 -23.07
CA ALA A 546 -0.67 40.39 -23.28
C ALA A 546 -2.16 40.76 -23.17
N PRO A 547 -2.54 41.98 -22.78
CA PRO A 547 -3.92 42.42 -22.88
C PRO A 547 -4.41 42.43 -24.35
N GLY A 548 -5.61 41.89 -24.60
CA GLY A 548 -6.14 41.86 -25.97
C GLY A 548 -7.21 40.78 -26.19
N LYS A 549 -7.50 40.53 -27.45
CA LYS A 549 -8.34 39.39 -27.90
C LYS A 549 -7.44 38.19 -28.12
N HIS A 550 -7.83 37.08 -27.54
CA HIS A 550 -7.10 35.83 -27.64
C HIS A 550 -8.06 34.70 -28.04
N ILE A 551 -7.52 33.67 -28.67
CA ILE A 551 -8.23 32.44 -28.98
C ILE A 551 -7.72 31.37 -28.03
N PHE A 552 -8.63 30.86 -27.17
CA PHE A 552 -8.35 29.71 -26.30
C PHE A 552 -8.91 28.44 -26.94
N GLU A 553 -8.07 27.43 -27.11
CA GLU A 553 -8.43 26.14 -27.67
C GLU A 553 -8.18 25.05 -26.60
N LEU A 554 -9.16 24.18 -26.38
CA LEU A 554 -9.03 22.99 -25.52
C LEU A 554 -9.43 21.75 -26.32
N THR A 555 -8.51 20.79 -26.41
CA THR A 555 -8.75 19.47 -27.00
C THR A 555 -8.62 18.42 -25.93
N VAL A 556 -9.56 17.48 -25.87
CA VAL A 556 -9.57 16.37 -24.93
C VAL A 556 -9.77 15.07 -25.72
#